data_f5a36826b5e53fdce33072b8a97d2e05
#
_entry.id   f5a36826b5e53fdce33072b8a97d2e05
#
_cell.length_a   1.000
_cell.length_b   1.000
_cell.length_c   1.000
_cell.angle_alpha   90.00
_cell.angle_beta   90.00
_cell.angle_gamma   90.00
#
_symmetry.space_group_name_H-M   'P 1'
#
loop_
_entity.id
_entity.type
_entity.pdbx_description
1 polymer ?
#
loop_
_entity_poly.entity_id
_entity_poly.type
_entity_poly.pdbx_seq_one_letter_code
_entity_poly.pdbx_strand_id
1 'polypeptide(L)'
;MELSRRSFFKRGLAFGASAAAAATASAETAHAEAPYKLRNVKEVTNICCYCSGGCGTICSSRDGELINLEGDPDHPVNLGGLCPKGAAMWGLRNVVTADRKAKLHPDRP
;
A
#
# COMPACT_ATOMS: atom_id res chain seq x y z
N MET A 1 45.80 -8.75 16.29
CA MET A 1 44.68 -8.45 17.19
C MET A 1 43.47 -9.20 16.70
N GLU A 2 43.18 -10.36 17.28
CA GLU A 2 41.99 -11.13 16.90
C GLU A 2 40.75 -10.55 17.58
N LEU A 3 39.86 -10.01 16.75
CA LEU A 3 38.55 -9.52 17.20
C LEU A 3 37.60 -10.73 17.30
N SER A 4 37.50 -11.31 18.49
CA SER A 4 36.52 -12.34 18.80
C SER A 4 35.10 -11.79 18.71
N ARG A 5 34.16 -12.56 18.11
CA ARG A 5 32.73 -12.21 18.02
C ARG A 5 32.13 -11.78 19.36
N ARG A 6 32.61 -12.36 20.46
CA ARG A 6 32.21 -12.00 21.83
C ARG A 6 32.66 -10.60 22.26
N SER A 7 33.86 -10.13 21.84
CA SER A 7 34.35 -8.81 22.17
C SER A 7 33.64 -7.71 21.36
N PHE A 8 33.18 -8.04 20.16
CA PHE A 8 32.38 -7.15 19.32
C PHE A 8 31.01 -6.86 19.97
N PHE A 9 30.31 -7.91 20.43
CA PHE A 9 29.03 -7.72 21.12
C PHE A 9 29.13 -6.96 22.43
N LYS A 10 30.19 -7.21 23.26
CA LYS A 10 30.39 -6.48 24.51
C LYS A 10 30.66 -4.99 24.28
N ARG A 11 31.39 -4.64 23.23
CA ARG A 11 31.67 -3.23 22.89
C ARG A 11 30.47 -2.56 22.23
N GLY A 12 29.68 -3.29 21.43
CA GLY A 12 28.45 -2.79 20.83
C GLY A 12 27.37 -2.43 21.86
N LEU A 13 27.24 -3.22 22.93
CA LEU A 13 26.26 -2.92 23.99
C LEU A 13 26.62 -1.66 24.81
N ALA A 14 27.90 -1.40 25.02
CA ALA A 14 28.36 -0.21 25.83
C ALA A 14 28.14 1.11 25.04
N PHE A 15 28.25 1.08 23.70
CA PHE A 15 27.98 2.26 22.86
C PHE A 15 26.48 2.43 22.52
N GLY A 16 25.70 1.34 22.52
CA GLY A 16 24.28 1.37 22.20
C GLY A 16 23.41 2.02 23.26
N ALA A 17 23.80 1.91 24.53
CA ALA A 17 22.98 2.41 25.64
C ALA A 17 22.95 3.95 25.74
N SER A 18 24.00 4.64 25.31
CA SER A 18 24.03 6.12 25.30
C SER A 18 23.38 6.74 24.07
N ALA A 19 23.36 6.03 22.92
CA ALA A 19 22.70 6.50 21.71
C ALA A 19 21.17 6.25 21.73
N ALA A 20 20.72 5.21 22.43
CA ALA A 20 19.29 4.89 22.54
C ALA A 20 18.51 5.92 23.36
N ALA A 21 19.14 6.53 24.39
CA ALA A 21 18.49 7.55 25.21
C ALA A 21 18.30 8.90 24.49
N ALA A 22 19.14 9.21 23.49
CA ALA A 22 18.99 10.42 22.68
C ALA A 22 18.02 10.23 21.50
N ALA A 23 17.84 9.00 21.01
CA ALA A 23 16.96 8.69 19.90
C ALA A 23 15.47 8.63 20.30
N THR A 24 15.17 8.35 21.58
CA THR A 24 13.77 8.29 22.05
C THR A 24 13.14 9.67 22.24
N ALA A 25 13.93 10.72 22.42
CA ALA A 25 13.40 12.09 22.58
C ALA A 25 13.02 12.76 21.25
N SER A 26 13.50 12.26 20.10
CA SER A 26 13.24 12.84 18.77
C SER A 26 12.26 12.04 17.91
N ALA A 27 11.82 10.87 18.38
CA ALA A 27 10.89 10.01 17.63
C ALA A 27 9.41 10.42 17.78
N GLU A 28 9.09 11.27 18.75
CA GLU A 28 7.71 11.64 19.06
C GLU A 28 7.12 12.77 18.18
N THR A 29 7.96 13.44 17.37
CA THR A 29 7.50 14.58 16.56
C THR A 29 7.37 14.29 15.06
N ALA A 30 7.62 13.07 14.60
CA ALA A 30 7.64 12.76 13.17
C ALA A 30 6.40 12.02 12.66
N HIS A 31 5.39 11.74 13.49
CA HIS A 31 4.07 11.34 13.03
C HIS A 31 3.19 12.58 12.76
N ALA A 32 3.60 13.41 11.82
CA ALA A 32 2.63 14.20 11.08
C ALA A 32 1.72 13.18 10.39
N GLU A 33 0.51 12.99 10.89
CA GLU A 33 -0.50 12.10 10.32
C GLU A 33 -0.65 12.46 8.84
N ALA A 34 -0.04 11.63 7.98
CA ALA A 34 -0.30 11.74 6.55
C ALA A 34 -1.81 11.61 6.37
N PRO A 35 -2.46 12.53 5.65
CA PRO A 35 -3.91 12.52 5.53
C PRO A 35 -4.35 11.15 4.99
N TYR A 36 -5.27 10.50 5.71
CA TYR A 36 -5.77 9.18 5.35
C TYR A 36 -6.27 9.17 3.91
N LYS A 37 -5.68 8.32 3.08
CA LYS A 37 -5.92 8.28 1.63
C LYS A 37 -7.40 8.11 1.27
N LEU A 38 -8.12 7.31 2.06
CA LEU A 38 -9.54 7.01 1.83
C LEU A 38 -10.51 7.97 2.53
N ARG A 39 -10.03 9.13 2.97
CA ARG A 39 -10.92 10.14 3.56
C ARG A 39 -11.82 10.74 2.47
N ASN A 40 -13.14 10.81 2.75
CA ASN A 40 -14.14 11.37 1.84
C ASN A 40 -14.18 10.69 0.46
N VAL A 41 -14.04 9.36 0.41
CA VAL A 41 -14.23 8.58 -0.82
C VAL A 41 -15.65 8.02 -0.87
N LYS A 42 -16.15 7.81 -2.09
CA LYS A 42 -17.35 7.03 -2.38
C LYS A 42 -16.90 5.61 -2.71
N GLU A 43 -17.45 4.64 -1.99
CA GLU A 43 -17.16 3.22 -2.20
C GLU A 43 -18.27 2.57 -3.01
N VAL A 44 -17.89 1.71 -3.95
CA VAL A 44 -18.78 0.93 -4.80
C VAL A 44 -18.22 -0.47 -4.90
N THR A 45 -19.06 -1.47 -4.63
CA THR A 45 -18.71 -2.88 -4.84
C THR A 45 -18.76 -3.24 -6.32
N ASN A 46 -17.85 -4.11 -6.75
CA ASN A 46 -17.75 -4.59 -8.13
C ASN A 46 -17.23 -6.03 -8.14
N ILE A 47 -17.27 -6.65 -9.30
CA ILE A 47 -16.76 -8.02 -9.53
C ILE A 47 -15.53 -7.96 -10.43
N CYS A 48 -14.50 -8.74 -10.07
CA CYS A 48 -13.29 -8.87 -10.88
C CYS A 48 -13.59 -9.48 -12.26
N CYS A 49 -13.07 -8.85 -13.32
CA CYS A 49 -13.34 -9.22 -14.71
C CYS A 49 -12.39 -10.29 -15.28
N TYR A 50 -11.35 -10.73 -14.55
CA TYR A 50 -10.28 -11.52 -15.14
C TYR A 50 -10.53 -13.03 -15.25
N CYS A 51 -11.32 -13.61 -14.37
CA CYS A 51 -11.58 -15.05 -14.42
C CYS A 51 -12.95 -15.40 -13.82
N SER A 52 -13.35 -16.66 -13.98
CA SER A 52 -14.62 -17.18 -13.46
C SER A 52 -14.72 -17.25 -11.93
N GLY A 53 -13.65 -16.95 -11.20
CA GLY A 53 -13.67 -16.88 -9.73
C GLY A 53 -14.62 -15.81 -9.20
N GLY A 54 -14.88 -14.75 -9.99
CA GLY A 54 -15.87 -13.73 -9.63
C GLY A 54 -15.57 -13.05 -8.29
N CYS A 55 -14.30 -12.79 -7.98
CA CYS A 55 -13.93 -12.14 -6.74
C CYS A 55 -14.56 -10.76 -6.59
N GLY A 56 -15.17 -10.47 -5.43
CA GLY A 56 -15.69 -9.15 -5.10
C GLY A 56 -14.57 -8.14 -4.86
N THR A 57 -14.78 -6.93 -5.32
CA THR A 57 -13.84 -5.81 -5.14
C THR A 57 -14.57 -4.58 -4.66
N ILE A 58 -13.89 -3.76 -3.86
CA ILE A 58 -14.33 -2.43 -3.44
C ILE A 58 -13.51 -1.39 -4.20
N CYS A 59 -14.20 -0.54 -4.94
CA CYS A 59 -13.64 0.59 -5.66
C CYS A 59 -13.91 1.87 -4.88
N SER A 60 -12.89 2.51 -4.36
CA SER A 60 -13.01 3.79 -3.66
C SER A 60 -12.66 4.93 -4.61
N SER A 61 -13.60 5.84 -4.83
CA SER A 61 -13.46 6.97 -5.77
C SER A 61 -13.67 8.32 -5.07
N ARG A 62 -13.00 9.34 -5.60
CA ARG A 62 -13.17 10.74 -5.20
C ARG A 62 -13.07 11.63 -6.43
N ASP A 63 -14.03 12.53 -6.58
CA ASP A 63 -14.10 13.49 -7.71
C ASP A 63 -14.03 12.80 -9.09
N GLY A 64 -14.64 11.60 -9.20
CA GLY A 64 -14.63 10.80 -10.43
C GLY A 64 -13.32 10.05 -10.67
N GLU A 65 -12.34 10.12 -9.77
CA GLU A 65 -11.09 9.38 -9.88
C GLU A 65 -11.06 8.16 -8.95
N LEU A 66 -10.62 7.01 -9.47
CA LEU A 66 -10.38 5.82 -8.68
C LEU A 66 -9.15 6.02 -7.79
N ILE A 67 -9.35 6.07 -6.48
CA ILE A 67 -8.31 6.30 -5.48
C ILE A 67 -7.77 4.99 -4.92
N ASN A 68 -8.63 3.98 -4.78
CA ASN A 68 -8.24 2.68 -4.25
C ASN A 68 -9.07 1.55 -4.86
N LEU A 69 -8.48 0.36 -4.90
CA LEU A 69 -9.14 -0.88 -5.27
C LEU A 69 -8.63 -1.99 -4.37
N GLU A 70 -9.55 -2.67 -3.69
CA GLU A 70 -9.23 -3.76 -2.77
C GLU A 70 -10.25 -4.88 -2.88
N GLY A 71 -9.96 -6.02 -2.27
CA GLY A 71 -10.91 -7.13 -2.19
C GLY A 71 -12.02 -6.84 -1.18
N ASP A 72 -13.23 -7.24 -1.54
CA ASP A 72 -14.40 -7.11 -0.67
C ASP A 72 -14.35 -8.20 0.43
N PRO A 73 -14.23 -7.82 1.71
CA PRO A 73 -14.18 -8.78 2.82
C PRO A 73 -15.50 -9.51 3.04
N ASP A 74 -16.62 -8.92 2.64
CA ASP A 74 -17.95 -9.50 2.81
C ASP A 74 -18.34 -10.43 1.64
N HIS A 75 -17.51 -10.46 0.58
CA HIS A 75 -17.80 -11.30 -0.58
C HIS A 75 -17.42 -12.76 -0.31
N PRO A 76 -18.36 -13.74 -0.50
CA PRO A 76 -18.21 -15.12 -0.04
C PRO A 76 -17.09 -15.90 -0.76
N VAL A 77 -16.63 -15.46 -1.94
CA VAL A 77 -15.62 -16.16 -2.73
C VAL A 77 -14.21 -15.82 -2.28
N ASN A 78 -13.91 -14.55 -2.08
CA ASN A 78 -12.53 -14.09 -1.87
C ASN A 78 -12.25 -13.52 -0.47
N LEU A 79 -13.29 -13.23 0.33
CA LEU A 79 -13.15 -12.77 1.73
C LEU A 79 -12.08 -11.68 1.89
N GLY A 80 -12.06 -10.70 1.00
CA GLY A 80 -11.09 -9.62 0.97
C GLY A 80 -9.78 -9.91 0.23
N GLY A 81 -9.46 -11.15 -0.09
CA GLY A 81 -8.25 -11.52 -0.83
C GLY A 81 -8.35 -11.21 -2.33
N LEU A 82 -7.28 -10.70 -2.93
CA LEU A 82 -7.15 -10.56 -4.38
C LEU A 82 -5.87 -11.24 -4.87
N CYS A 83 -5.98 -11.96 -5.98
CA CYS A 83 -4.80 -12.43 -6.69
C CYS A 83 -4.11 -11.26 -7.44
N PRO A 84 -2.88 -11.44 -7.94
CA PRO A 84 -2.16 -10.37 -8.67
C PRO A 84 -2.95 -9.78 -9.85
N LYS A 85 -3.77 -10.58 -10.54
CA LYS A 85 -4.62 -10.08 -11.64
C LYS A 85 -5.70 -9.13 -11.12
N GLY A 86 -6.41 -9.52 -10.04
CA GLY A 86 -7.43 -8.67 -9.42
C GLY A 86 -6.84 -7.36 -8.91
N ALA A 87 -5.69 -7.41 -8.25
CA ALA A 87 -4.98 -6.21 -7.82
C ALA A 87 -4.55 -5.32 -9.00
N ALA A 88 -4.20 -5.92 -10.16
CA ALA A 88 -3.82 -5.20 -11.37
C ALA A 88 -4.99 -4.47 -12.05
N MET A 89 -6.25 -4.72 -11.68
CA MET A 89 -7.41 -3.97 -12.19
C MET A 89 -7.28 -2.46 -11.99
N TRP A 90 -6.54 -2.03 -10.98
CA TRP A 90 -6.16 -0.64 -10.80
C TRP A 90 -5.58 -0.01 -12.08
N GLY A 91 -4.77 -0.78 -12.83
CA GLY A 91 -4.15 -0.33 -14.08
C GLY A 91 -5.12 -0.10 -15.24
N LEU A 92 -6.33 -0.69 -15.20
CA LEU A 92 -7.33 -0.54 -16.27
C LEU A 92 -7.84 0.90 -16.44
N ARG A 93 -7.66 1.75 -15.43
CA ARG A 93 -7.98 3.18 -15.53
C ARG A 93 -7.08 3.95 -16.50
N ASN A 94 -5.94 3.39 -16.86
CA ASN A 94 -4.94 4.03 -17.68
C ASN A 94 -4.83 3.33 -19.04
N VAL A 95 -4.56 4.09 -20.09
CA VAL A 95 -4.13 3.58 -21.38
C VAL A 95 -2.64 3.79 -21.56
N VAL A 96 -1.97 2.84 -22.19
CA VAL A 96 -0.57 2.98 -22.57
C VAL A 96 -0.53 3.61 -23.96
N THR A 97 0.01 4.80 -24.06
CA THR A 97 0.20 5.51 -25.33
C THR A 97 1.44 5.02 -26.07
N ALA A 98 1.61 5.40 -27.33
CA ALA A 98 2.75 4.98 -28.19
C ALA A 98 4.13 5.35 -27.59
N ASP A 99 4.20 6.38 -26.78
CA ASP A 99 5.39 6.79 -26.00
C ASP A 99 5.59 5.97 -24.70
N ARG A 100 4.81 4.89 -24.50
CA ARG A 100 4.82 3.99 -23.33
C ARG A 100 4.56 4.68 -22.01
N LYS A 101 3.96 5.86 -22.02
CA LYS A 101 3.52 6.54 -20.80
C LYS A 101 2.07 6.15 -20.50
N ALA A 102 1.82 5.76 -19.26
CA ALA A 102 0.47 5.52 -18.79
C ALA A 102 -0.27 6.86 -18.65
N LYS A 103 -1.40 7.01 -19.33
CA LYS A 103 -2.29 8.18 -19.21
C LYS A 103 -3.69 7.69 -18.85
N LEU A 104 -4.47 8.56 -18.24
CA LEU A 104 -5.89 8.29 -18.03
C LEU A 104 -6.60 8.11 -19.38
N HIS A 105 -7.56 7.19 -19.43
CA HIS A 105 -8.34 6.97 -20.65
C HIS A 105 -9.05 8.27 -21.07
N PRO A 106 -8.98 8.70 -22.36
CA PRO A 106 -9.52 9.99 -22.78
C PRO A 106 -11.05 10.09 -22.62
N ASP A 107 -11.77 8.96 -22.81
CA ASP A 107 -13.22 8.89 -22.72
C ASP A 107 -13.74 8.60 -21.31
N ARG A 108 -12.93 8.83 -20.31
CA ARG A 108 -13.34 8.63 -18.92
C ARG A 108 -14.28 9.79 -18.50
N PRO A 109 -15.50 9.46 -18.02
CA PRO A 109 -16.41 10.47 -17.51
C PRO A 109 -15.89 11.11 -16.20
#